data_ce31dced0a323d250c3c44ba60d80775
#
_entry.id   ce31dced0a323d250c3c44ba60d80775
#
_cell.length_a   1.000
_cell.length_b   1.000
_cell.length_c   1.000
_cell.angle_alpha   90.00
_cell.angle_beta   90.00
_cell.angle_gamma   90.00
#
_symmetry.space_group_name_H-M   'P 1'
#
loop_
_entity.id
_entity.type
_entity.pdbx_description
1 polymer ?
#
loop_
_entity_poly.entity_id
_entity_poly.type
_entity_poly.pdbx_seq_one_letter_code
_entity_poly.pdbx_strand_id
1 'polypeptide(L)'
;AASYDAAIDAFNNAGSYKDASDKVIECTYKKAEALITAKKYDDAISILSTIEEYSDSQTLLAKCYYNKASELLDSGKYDDAYDMYMKSEFDDYKNKASECTYKKAEQYYKNKDYENAIKSYDNKDYKDCVAEKDKCYQALGAQAYKNKEYKKSVDYYEKVVKTDVSKKIANGKLAFANANKNAANETTMTYLGE
;
A
#
# COMPACT_ATOMS: atom_id res chain seq x y z
N ALA A 1 -11.99 -30.53 -9.76
CA ALA A 1 -11.60 -30.69 -8.34
C ALA A 1 -12.12 -31.99 -7.76
N ALA A 2 -13.41 -32.29 -7.83
CA ALA A 2 -13.99 -33.51 -7.23
C ALA A 2 -13.33 -34.83 -7.67
N SER A 3 -12.86 -34.96 -8.92
CA SER A 3 -12.17 -36.16 -9.40
C SER A 3 -10.77 -36.33 -8.79
N TYR A 4 -10.07 -35.24 -8.49
CA TYR A 4 -8.76 -35.31 -7.84
C TYR A 4 -8.88 -35.69 -6.36
N ASP A 5 -9.90 -35.20 -5.65
CA ASP A 5 -10.14 -35.58 -4.26
C ASP A 5 -10.40 -37.08 -4.13
N ALA A 6 -11.26 -37.64 -4.98
CA ALA A 6 -11.50 -39.08 -5.01
C ALA A 6 -10.25 -39.91 -5.33
N ALA A 7 -9.37 -39.41 -6.23
CA ALA A 7 -8.12 -40.08 -6.55
C ALA A 7 -7.13 -40.02 -5.35
N ILE A 8 -7.02 -38.88 -4.70
CA ILE A 8 -6.20 -38.69 -3.49
C ILE A 8 -6.66 -39.65 -2.37
N ASP A 9 -7.97 -39.74 -2.13
CA ASP A 9 -8.54 -40.63 -1.13
C ASP A 9 -8.25 -42.12 -1.46
N ALA A 10 -8.39 -42.50 -2.74
CA ALA A 10 -8.09 -43.86 -3.17
C ALA A 10 -6.62 -44.25 -2.99
N PHE A 11 -5.68 -43.34 -3.34
CA PHE A 11 -4.26 -43.56 -3.13
C PHE A 11 -3.87 -43.56 -1.65
N ASN A 12 -4.46 -42.69 -0.82
CA ASN A 12 -4.27 -42.72 0.62
C ASN A 12 -4.73 -44.04 1.24
N ASN A 13 -5.86 -44.60 0.78
CA ASN A 13 -6.36 -45.90 1.21
C ASN A 13 -5.47 -47.08 0.76
N ALA A 14 -4.72 -46.90 -0.34
CA ALA A 14 -3.72 -47.89 -0.77
C ALA A 14 -2.47 -47.91 0.14
N GLY A 15 -2.28 -46.88 0.96
CA GLY A 15 -1.21 -46.79 1.95
C GLY A 15 0.19 -46.88 1.33
N SER A 16 0.99 -47.80 1.80
CA SER A 16 2.39 -48.00 1.30
C SER A 16 2.51 -48.88 0.06
N TYR A 17 1.40 -49.17 -0.63
CA TYR A 17 1.44 -50.01 -1.83
C TYR A 17 2.09 -49.25 -2.99
N LYS A 18 3.21 -49.81 -3.50
CA LYS A 18 3.98 -49.28 -4.65
C LYS A 18 4.26 -47.77 -4.50
N ASP A 19 3.81 -46.97 -5.47
CA ASP A 19 4.00 -45.55 -5.64
C ASP A 19 2.78 -44.70 -5.18
N ALA A 20 1.94 -45.23 -4.30
CA ALA A 20 0.70 -44.56 -3.89
C ALA A 20 0.95 -43.19 -3.30
N SER A 21 1.99 -43.03 -2.48
CA SER A 21 2.37 -41.72 -1.90
C SER A 21 2.75 -40.71 -2.99
N ASP A 22 3.52 -41.12 -4.00
CA ASP A 22 3.90 -40.24 -5.10
C ASP A 22 2.69 -39.85 -5.93
N LYS A 23 1.72 -40.75 -6.09
CA LYS A 23 0.47 -40.49 -6.79
C LYS A 23 -0.44 -39.52 -6.02
N VAL A 24 -0.43 -39.55 -4.69
CA VAL A 24 -1.12 -38.53 -3.87
C VAL A 24 -0.54 -37.15 -4.17
N ILE A 25 0.79 -37.00 -4.18
CA ILE A 25 1.43 -35.72 -4.45
C ILE A 25 1.13 -35.26 -5.88
N GLU A 26 1.23 -36.14 -6.89
CA GLU A 26 0.91 -35.83 -8.28
C GLU A 26 -0.54 -35.34 -8.44
N CYS A 27 -1.51 -36.04 -7.83
CA CYS A 27 -2.91 -35.66 -7.88
C CYS A 27 -3.17 -34.33 -7.15
N THR A 28 -2.50 -34.11 -6.02
CA THR A 28 -2.54 -32.86 -5.26
C THR A 28 -2.04 -31.69 -6.10
N TYR A 29 -0.92 -31.88 -6.80
CA TYR A 29 -0.36 -30.88 -7.72
C TYR A 29 -1.36 -30.55 -8.86
N LYS A 30 -1.91 -31.55 -9.53
CA LYS A 30 -2.90 -31.34 -10.61
C LYS A 30 -4.18 -30.68 -10.12
N LYS A 31 -4.60 -30.97 -8.88
CA LYS A 31 -5.71 -30.26 -8.24
C LYS A 31 -5.39 -28.77 -8.07
N ALA A 32 -4.17 -28.45 -7.65
CA ALA A 32 -3.75 -27.05 -7.52
C ALA A 32 -3.74 -26.32 -8.89
N GLU A 33 -3.24 -26.96 -9.97
CA GLU A 33 -3.30 -26.38 -11.33
C GLU A 33 -4.75 -26.10 -11.77
N ALA A 34 -5.67 -27.02 -11.49
CA ALA A 34 -7.09 -26.84 -11.79
C ALA A 34 -7.71 -25.68 -10.98
N LEU A 35 -7.31 -25.51 -9.72
CA LEU A 35 -7.74 -24.38 -8.88
C LEU A 35 -7.20 -23.04 -9.38
N ILE A 36 -5.94 -23.00 -9.82
CA ILE A 36 -5.34 -21.81 -10.45
C ILE A 36 -6.11 -21.41 -11.70
N THR A 37 -6.41 -22.38 -12.57
CA THR A 37 -7.21 -22.16 -13.78
C THR A 37 -8.59 -21.60 -13.45
N ALA A 38 -9.18 -22.04 -12.33
CA ALA A 38 -10.46 -21.56 -11.81
C ALA A 38 -10.34 -20.25 -11.01
N LYS A 39 -9.16 -19.64 -10.92
CA LYS A 39 -8.85 -18.44 -10.12
C LYS A 39 -9.13 -18.58 -8.62
N LYS A 40 -9.14 -19.80 -8.11
CA LYS A 40 -9.29 -20.10 -6.69
C LYS A 40 -7.93 -20.09 -6.00
N TYR A 41 -7.32 -18.90 -5.94
CA TYR A 41 -5.94 -18.77 -5.51
C TYR A 41 -5.71 -19.15 -4.04
N ASP A 42 -6.65 -18.90 -3.14
CA ASP A 42 -6.54 -19.29 -1.72
C ASP A 42 -6.49 -20.80 -1.55
N ASP A 43 -7.36 -21.51 -2.25
CA ASP A 43 -7.37 -22.97 -2.22
C ASP A 43 -6.08 -23.53 -2.83
N ALA A 44 -5.63 -22.96 -3.95
CA ALA A 44 -4.38 -23.36 -4.62
C ALA A 44 -3.16 -23.11 -3.72
N ILE A 45 -3.05 -21.96 -3.07
CA ILE A 45 -1.98 -21.62 -2.12
C ILE A 45 -1.95 -22.63 -0.99
N SER A 46 -3.11 -22.95 -0.37
CA SER A 46 -3.20 -23.91 0.71
C SER A 46 -2.67 -25.30 0.31
N ILE A 47 -2.98 -25.74 -0.90
CA ILE A 47 -2.54 -27.04 -1.41
C ILE A 47 -1.04 -27.02 -1.77
N LEU A 48 -0.59 -26.02 -2.53
CA LEU A 48 0.80 -25.93 -2.98
C LEU A 48 1.79 -25.84 -1.82
N SER A 49 1.40 -25.18 -0.73
CA SER A 49 2.23 -25.09 0.48
C SER A 49 2.45 -26.44 1.17
N THR A 50 1.67 -27.47 0.84
CA THR A 50 1.90 -28.84 1.37
C THR A 50 2.83 -29.68 0.54
N ILE A 51 3.14 -29.23 -0.68
CA ILE A 51 3.95 -29.96 -1.67
C ILE A 51 5.02 -29.06 -2.30
N GLU A 52 5.61 -28.12 -1.56
CA GLU A 52 6.53 -27.09 -2.08
C GLU A 52 7.73 -27.68 -2.83
N GLU A 53 8.23 -28.84 -2.40
CA GLU A 53 9.38 -29.52 -3.01
C GLU A 53 9.04 -30.29 -4.30
N TYR A 54 7.74 -30.38 -4.65
CA TYR A 54 7.31 -31.16 -5.81
C TYR A 54 7.26 -30.29 -7.08
N SER A 55 8.00 -30.73 -8.13
CA SER A 55 7.98 -30.08 -9.44
C SER A 55 8.28 -28.57 -9.36
N ASP A 56 7.45 -27.73 -9.93
CA ASP A 56 7.52 -26.26 -9.87
C ASP A 56 6.50 -25.63 -8.90
N SER A 57 6.09 -26.38 -7.87
CA SER A 57 5.09 -25.95 -6.88
C SER A 57 5.40 -24.58 -6.26
N GLN A 58 6.68 -24.31 -5.96
CA GLN A 58 7.10 -22.99 -5.45
C GLN A 58 6.84 -21.88 -6.46
N THR A 59 7.09 -22.12 -7.76
CA THR A 59 6.82 -21.14 -8.81
C THR A 59 5.32 -20.91 -8.98
N LEU A 60 4.50 -21.96 -8.90
CA LEU A 60 3.05 -21.85 -8.96
C LEU A 60 2.49 -21.12 -7.73
N LEU A 61 3.04 -21.39 -6.55
CA LEU A 61 2.70 -20.71 -5.30
C LEU A 61 2.98 -19.20 -5.42
N ALA A 62 4.15 -18.83 -5.91
CA ALA A 62 4.53 -17.44 -6.18
C ALA A 62 3.56 -16.77 -7.15
N LYS A 63 3.20 -17.43 -8.25
CA LYS A 63 2.18 -16.92 -9.21
C LYS A 63 0.80 -16.78 -8.57
N CYS A 64 0.40 -17.69 -7.68
CA CYS A 64 -0.87 -17.59 -6.97
C CYS A 64 -0.92 -16.34 -6.08
N TYR A 65 0.13 -16.09 -5.30
CA TYR A 65 0.23 -14.86 -4.50
C TYR A 65 0.17 -13.61 -5.39
N TYR A 66 0.90 -13.59 -6.49
CA TYR A 66 0.91 -12.46 -7.42
C TYR A 66 -0.47 -12.20 -8.03
N ASN A 67 -1.15 -13.23 -8.53
CA ASN A 67 -2.48 -13.10 -9.14
C ASN A 67 -3.54 -12.67 -8.10
N LYS A 68 -3.49 -13.24 -6.89
CA LYS A 68 -4.35 -12.82 -5.78
C LYS A 68 -4.11 -11.35 -5.42
N ALA A 69 -2.84 -10.92 -5.37
CA ALA A 69 -2.50 -9.52 -5.15
C ALA A 69 -3.12 -8.60 -6.20
N SER A 70 -3.11 -9.01 -7.48
CA SER A 70 -3.74 -8.24 -8.56
C SER A 70 -5.25 -8.08 -8.34
N GLU A 71 -5.96 -9.12 -7.95
CA GLU A 71 -7.39 -9.04 -7.64
C GLU A 71 -7.68 -8.13 -6.44
N LEU A 72 -6.83 -8.20 -5.41
CA LEU A 72 -6.92 -7.31 -4.25
C LEU A 72 -6.67 -5.85 -4.62
N LEU A 73 -5.68 -5.58 -5.46
CA LEU A 73 -5.37 -4.25 -5.98
C LEU A 73 -6.54 -3.66 -6.76
N ASP A 74 -7.14 -4.46 -7.66
CA ASP A 74 -8.29 -4.05 -8.47
C ASP A 74 -9.54 -3.79 -7.59
N SER A 75 -9.67 -4.49 -6.47
CA SER A 75 -10.74 -4.28 -5.49
C SER A 75 -10.47 -3.15 -4.49
N GLY A 76 -9.34 -2.46 -4.59
CA GLY A 76 -8.97 -1.34 -3.72
C GLY A 76 -8.45 -1.75 -2.34
N LYS A 77 -8.15 -3.02 -2.13
CA LYS A 77 -7.56 -3.56 -0.90
C LYS A 77 -6.04 -3.45 -0.95
N TYR A 78 -5.54 -2.23 -0.88
CA TYR A 78 -4.14 -1.91 -1.19
C TYR A 78 -3.13 -2.53 -0.23
N ASP A 79 -3.44 -2.62 1.07
CA ASP A 79 -2.53 -3.21 2.06
C ASP A 79 -2.43 -4.73 1.86
N ASP A 80 -3.57 -5.40 1.71
CA ASP A 80 -3.59 -6.84 1.45
C ASP A 80 -2.88 -7.18 0.13
N ALA A 81 -3.09 -6.35 -0.91
CA ALA A 81 -2.42 -6.51 -2.20
C ALA A 81 -0.90 -6.35 -2.07
N TYR A 82 -0.44 -5.34 -1.33
CA TYR A 82 0.98 -5.11 -1.05
C TYR A 82 1.61 -6.36 -0.40
N ASP A 83 1.00 -6.87 0.65
CA ASP A 83 1.50 -8.03 1.39
C ASP A 83 1.57 -9.28 0.50
N MET A 84 0.56 -9.50 -0.36
CA MET A 84 0.56 -10.62 -1.29
C MET A 84 1.61 -10.47 -2.39
N TYR A 85 1.81 -9.27 -2.96
CA TYR A 85 2.92 -9.04 -3.90
C TYR A 85 4.27 -9.28 -3.24
N MET A 86 4.48 -8.80 -2.02
CA MET A 86 5.74 -9.03 -1.29
C MET A 86 5.98 -10.51 -0.97
N LYS A 87 4.93 -11.30 -0.72
CA LYS A 87 5.05 -12.76 -0.54
C LYS A 87 5.31 -13.51 -1.85
N SER A 88 4.86 -12.96 -2.98
CA SER A 88 5.00 -13.64 -4.26
C SER A 88 6.45 -13.73 -4.72
N GLU A 89 7.25 -12.68 -4.48
CA GLU A 89 8.59 -12.52 -5.03
C GLU A 89 8.67 -12.83 -6.54
N PHE A 90 7.53 -12.74 -7.25
CA PHE A 90 7.37 -13.16 -8.64
C PHE A 90 7.31 -11.95 -9.56
N ASP A 91 8.01 -12.02 -10.72
CA ASP A 91 8.00 -11.01 -11.76
C ASP A 91 8.38 -9.60 -11.20
N ASP A 92 7.60 -8.58 -11.49
CA ASP A 92 7.81 -7.19 -11.08
C ASP A 92 7.18 -6.84 -9.73
N TYR A 93 7.09 -7.81 -8.80
CA TYR A 93 6.36 -7.67 -7.54
C TYR A 93 6.67 -6.41 -6.74
N LYS A 94 7.94 -5.94 -6.71
CA LYS A 94 8.33 -4.71 -6.01
C LYS A 94 7.70 -3.48 -6.63
N ASN A 95 7.61 -3.46 -7.96
CA ASN A 95 6.95 -2.37 -8.68
C ASN A 95 5.45 -2.38 -8.42
N LYS A 96 4.84 -3.57 -8.41
CA LYS A 96 3.42 -3.76 -8.07
C LYS A 96 3.10 -3.41 -6.62
N ALA A 97 3.96 -3.77 -5.68
CA ALA A 97 3.84 -3.35 -4.29
C ALA A 97 3.90 -1.81 -4.16
N SER A 98 4.80 -1.16 -4.91
CA SER A 98 4.86 0.30 -4.97
C SER A 98 3.61 0.92 -5.60
N GLU A 99 2.98 0.26 -6.57
CA GLU A 99 1.69 0.67 -7.12
C GLU A 99 0.58 0.65 -6.07
N CYS A 100 0.57 -0.35 -5.18
CA CYS A 100 -0.40 -0.45 -4.09
C CYS A 100 -0.30 0.76 -3.14
N THR A 101 0.92 1.08 -2.68
CA THR A 101 1.13 2.23 -1.79
C THR A 101 0.80 3.56 -2.46
N TYR A 102 1.10 3.69 -3.75
CA TYR A 102 0.77 4.88 -4.53
C TYR A 102 -0.75 5.06 -4.66
N LYS A 103 -1.50 4.01 -5.04
CA LYS A 103 -2.97 4.07 -5.15
C LYS A 103 -3.65 4.33 -3.80
N LYS A 104 -3.11 3.77 -2.72
CA LYS A 104 -3.56 4.06 -1.36
C LYS A 104 -3.38 5.55 -1.03
N ALA A 105 -2.22 6.12 -1.38
CA ALA A 105 -1.95 7.54 -1.19
C ALA A 105 -2.91 8.43 -2.01
N GLU A 106 -3.20 8.08 -3.27
CA GLU A 106 -4.20 8.77 -4.09
C GLU A 106 -5.60 8.75 -3.44
N GLN A 107 -5.97 7.63 -2.80
CA GLN A 107 -7.25 7.54 -2.09
C GLN A 107 -7.28 8.46 -0.86
N TYR A 108 -6.21 8.49 -0.07
CA TYR A 108 -6.10 9.44 1.05
C TYR A 108 -6.15 10.89 0.56
N TYR A 109 -5.45 11.22 -0.54
CA TYR A 109 -5.48 12.55 -1.12
C TYR A 109 -6.89 12.97 -1.54
N LYS A 110 -7.64 12.09 -2.23
CA LYS A 110 -9.04 12.34 -2.62
C LYS A 110 -9.94 12.61 -1.40
N ASN A 111 -9.68 11.91 -0.30
CA ASN A 111 -10.40 12.08 0.96
C ASN A 111 -9.89 13.29 1.79
N LYS A 112 -8.94 14.06 1.26
CA LYS A 112 -8.28 15.21 1.92
C LYS A 112 -7.52 14.83 3.20
N ASP A 113 -7.19 13.56 3.36
CA ASP A 113 -6.32 13.04 4.41
C ASP A 113 -4.86 13.14 3.93
N TYR A 114 -4.39 14.38 3.85
CA TYR A 114 -3.08 14.68 3.26
C TYR A 114 -1.91 14.13 4.09
N GLU A 115 -2.06 13.99 5.38
CA GLU A 115 -1.01 13.45 6.26
C GLU A 115 -0.78 11.96 5.99
N ASN A 116 -1.84 11.16 5.85
CA ASN A 116 -1.73 9.76 5.50
C ASN A 116 -1.34 9.56 4.02
N ALA A 117 -1.77 10.47 3.12
CA ALA A 117 -1.30 10.48 1.74
C ALA A 117 0.23 10.65 1.67
N ILE A 118 0.79 11.63 2.41
CA ILE A 118 2.24 11.87 2.48
C ILE A 118 3.01 10.63 2.95
N LYS A 119 2.50 9.92 3.96
CA LYS A 119 3.12 8.69 4.45
C LYS A 119 3.11 7.57 3.41
N SER A 120 2.01 7.47 2.65
CA SER A 120 1.85 6.41 1.65
C SER A 120 2.60 6.69 0.35
N TYR A 121 2.89 7.95 -0.02
CA TYR A 121 3.81 8.29 -1.13
C TYR A 121 5.28 8.13 -0.72
N ASP A 122 5.66 7.03 -0.09
CA ASP A 122 7.00 6.88 0.49
C ASP A 122 8.06 6.48 -0.54
N ASN A 123 7.70 5.72 -1.55
CA ASN A 123 8.64 5.31 -2.60
C ASN A 123 8.92 6.47 -3.57
N LYS A 124 10.00 7.22 -3.32
CA LYS A 124 10.44 8.37 -4.14
C LYS A 124 10.78 8.01 -5.59
N ASP A 125 11.12 6.75 -5.85
CA ASP A 125 11.54 6.26 -7.17
C ASP A 125 10.36 5.73 -7.99
N TYR A 126 9.17 5.60 -7.39
CA TYR A 126 7.97 5.16 -8.08
C TYR A 126 7.14 6.36 -8.55
N LYS A 127 6.92 6.45 -9.86
CA LYS A 127 6.21 7.57 -10.50
C LYS A 127 6.71 8.93 -9.99
N ASP A 128 5.82 9.89 -9.79
CA ASP A 128 6.16 11.22 -9.29
C ASP A 128 5.72 11.43 -7.83
N CYS A 129 6.04 10.47 -6.97
CA CYS A 129 5.68 10.52 -5.54
C CYS A 129 6.13 11.82 -4.85
N VAL A 130 7.29 12.38 -5.27
CA VAL A 130 7.79 13.64 -4.70
C VAL A 130 6.85 14.80 -5.03
N ALA A 131 6.39 14.90 -6.29
CA ALA A 131 5.45 15.97 -6.66
C ALA A 131 4.06 15.77 -6.04
N GLU A 132 3.63 14.53 -5.86
CA GLU A 132 2.36 14.25 -5.17
C GLU A 132 2.44 14.61 -3.67
N LYS A 133 3.57 14.33 -3.00
CA LYS A 133 3.84 14.83 -1.64
C LYS A 133 3.81 16.36 -1.59
N ASP A 134 4.40 17.02 -2.56
CA ASP A 134 4.40 18.49 -2.66
C ASP A 134 2.98 19.05 -2.70
N LYS A 135 2.07 18.41 -3.47
CA LYS A 135 0.65 18.81 -3.50
C LYS A 135 -0.01 18.68 -2.13
N CYS A 136 0.30 17.59 -1.40
CA CYS A 136 -0.22 17.37 -0.05
C CYS A 136 0.29 18.44 0.92
N TYR A 137 1.60 18.73 0.91
CA TYR A 137 2.18 19.78 1.76
C TYR A 137 1.60 21.17 1.42
N GLN A 138 1.39 21.48 0.14
CA GLN A 138 0.77 22.73 -0.27
C GLN A 138 -0.68 22.83 0.21
N ALA A 139 -1.44 21.72 0.16
CA ALA A 139 -2.81 21.68 0.67
C ALA A 139 -2.86 21.91 2.18
N LEU A 140 -2.01 21.23 2.96
CA LEU A 140 -1.87 21.41 4.40
C LEU A 140 -1.44 22.84 4.77
N GLY A 141 -0.46 23.39 4.03
CA GLY A 141 -0.01 24.76 4.23
C GLY A 141 -1.10 25.79 3.98
N ALA A 142 -1.90 25.61 2.93
CA ALA A 142 -3.04 26.47 2.63
C ALA A 142 -4.14 26.37 3.69
N GLN A 143 -4.43 25.15 4.18
CA GLN A 143 -5.41 24.93 5.25
C GLN A 143 -4.96 25.59 6.55
N ALA A 144 -3.71 25.40 6.96
CA ALA A 144 -3.15 26.03 8.15
C ALA A 144 -3.18 27.57 8.05
N TYR A 145 -2.84 28.13 6.87
CA TYR A 145 -2.93 29.58 6.65
C TYR A 145 -4.36 30.11 6.84
N LYS A 146 -5.34 29.42 6.25
CA LYS A 146 -6.77 29.77 6.40
C LYS A 146 -7.23 29.73 7.86
N ASN A 147 -6.70 28.79 8.63
CA ASN A 147 -7.00 28.65 10.06
C ASN A 147 -6.18 29.61 10.95
N LYS A 148 -5.41 30.53 10.36
CA LYS A 148 -4.51 31.47 11.06
C LYS A 148 -3.35 30.78 11.82
N GLU A 149 -3.07 29.51 11.54
CA GLU A 149 -1.94 28.74 12.07
C GLU A 149 -0.67 29.04 11.22
N TYR A 150 -0.26 30.30 11.18
CA TYR A 150 0.71 30.80 10.21
C TYR A 150 2.08 30.11 10.30
N LYS A 151 2.58 29.82 11.50
CA LYS A 151 3.83 29.09 11.69
C LYS A 151 3.74 27.71 11.06
N LYS A 152 2.68 26.95 11.37
CA LYS A 152 2.44 25.61 10.83
C LYS A 152 2.29 25.63 9.29
N SER A 153 1.68 26.69 8.75
CA SER A 153 1.58 26.90 7.31
C SER A 153 2.96 27.02 6.66
N VAL A 154 3.85 27.82 7.26
CA VAL A 154 5.23 27.97 6.80
C VAL A 154 5.97 26.63 6.86
N ASP A 155 5.86 25.91 7.98
CA ASP A 155 6.51 24.61 8.19
C ASP A 155 6.08 23.58 7.12
N TYR A 156 4.83 23.61 6.65
CA TYR A 156 4.38 22.75 5.54
C TYR A 156 4.94 23.22 4.19
N TYR A 157 4.92 24.51 3.89
CA TYR A 157 5.45 25.00 2.61
C TYR A 157 6.97 24.81 2.48
N GLU A 158 7.73 24.86 3.58
CA GLU A 158 9.17 24.60 3.59
C GLU A 158 9.54 23.14 3.27
N LYS A 159 8.57 22.21 3.35
CA LYS A 159 8.73 20.79 2.94
C LYS A 159 8.49 20.54 1.46
N VAL A 160 8.01 21.54 0.70
CA VAL A 160 7.79 21.43 -0.74
C VAL A 160 9.11 21.50 -1.48
N VAL A 161 9.39 20.54 -2.35
CA VAL A 161 10.70 20.37 -3.01
C VAL A 161 10.69 20.80 -4.47
N LYS A 162 9.71 20.36 -5.26
CA LYS A 162 9.67 20.56 -6.71
C LYS A 162 8.97 21.84 -7.16
N THR A 163 8.14 22.41 -6.31
CA THR A 163 7.32 23.58 -6.66
C THR A 163 7.82 24.82 -5.93
N ASP A 164 7.99 25.95 -6.64
CA ASP A 164 8.32 27.22 -5.99
C ASP A 164 7.15 27.73 -5.17
N VAL A 165 7.34 27.77 -3.87
CA VAL A 165 6.39 28.26 -2.87
C VAL A 165 6.93 29.43 -2.06
N SER A 166 8.03 30.05 -2.50
CA SER A 166 8.73 31.15 -1.80
C SER A 166 7.79 32.28 -1.39
N LYS A 167 6.87 32.65 -2.30
CA LYS A 167 5.88 33.70 -2.05
C LYS A 167 4.87 33.32 -0.96
N LYS A 168 4.48 32.03 -0.90
CA LYS A 168 3.56 31.51 0.13
C LYS A 168 4.24 31.47 1.49
N ILE A 169 5.54 31.11 1.54
CA ILE A 169 6.36 31.13 2.74
C ILE A 169 6.53 32.57 3.25
N ALA A 170 6.87 33.52 2.37
CA ALA A 170 7.02 34.93 2.74
C ALA A 170 5.74 35.51 3.31
N ASN A 171 4.58 35.24 2.68
CA ASN A 171 3.28 35.67 3.17
C ASN A 171 2.94 35.08 4.53
N GLY A 172 3.25 33.79 4.74
CA GLY A 172 3.06 33.12 6.03
C GLY A 172 3.89 33.73 7.15
N LYS A 173 5.18 34.00 6.88
CA LYS A 173 6.09 34.65 7.83
C LYS A 173 5.63 36.06 8.20
N LEU A 174 5.18 36.86 7.22
CA LEU A 174 4.64 38.20 7.45
C LEU A 174 3.35 38.15 8.29
N ALA A 175 2.42 37.24 7.96
CA ALA A 175 1.17 37.08 8.69
C ALA A 175 1.42 36.66 10.15
N PHE A 176 2.38 35.75 10.38
CA PHE A 176 2.79 35.33 11.72
C PHE A 176 3.37 36.49 12.54
N ALA A 177 4.26 37.29 11.94
CA ALA A 177 4.85 38.46 12.59
C ALA A 177 3.78 39.49 12.97
N ASN A 178 2.82 39.79 12.09
CA ASN A 178 1.73 40.70 12.33
C ASN A 178 0.79 40.22 13.45
N ALA A 179 0.44 38.94 13.47
CA ALA A 179 -0.39 38.34 14.52
C ALA A 179 0.27 38.47 15.90
N ASN A 180 1.56 38.22 16.02
CA ASN A 180 2.31 38.35 17.26
C ASN A 180 2.41 39.83 17.73
N LYS A 181 2.58 40.77 16.80
CA LYS A 181 2.61 42.20 17.11
C LYS A 181 1.26 42.66 17.66
N ASN A 182 0.13 42.21 17.08
CA ASN A 182 -1.20 42.55 17.55
C ASN A 182 -1.49 41.96 18.94
N ALA A 183 -1.13 40.70 19.20
CA ALA A 183 -1.27 40.08 20.51
C ALA A 183 -0.45 40.83 21.59
N ALA A 184 0.76 41.25 21.28
CA ALA A 184 1.59 42.04 22.20
C ALA A 184 0.95 43.41 22.49
N ASN A 185 0.37 44.07 21.48
CA ASN A 185 -0.33 45.35 21.66
C ASN A 185 -1.61 45.20 22.51
N GLU A 186 -2.40 44.14 22.26
CA GLU A 186 -3.61 43.86 23.08
C GLU A 186 -3.26 43.58 24.54
N THR A 187 -2.19 42.80 24.80
CA THR A 187 -1.71 42.56 26.17
C THR A 187 -1.27 43.85 26.85
N THR A 188 -0.55 44.72 26.13
CA THR A 188 -0.10 46.01 26.66
C THR A 188 -1.28 46.94 26.97
N MET A 189 -2.31 46.94 26.12
CA MET A 189 -3.53 47.75 26.33
C MET A 189 -4.33 47.26 27.54
N THR A 190 -4.39 45.94 27.79
CA THR A 190 -5.04 45.36 28.95
C THR A 190 -4.33 45.77 30.26
N TYR A 191 -2.99 45.78 30.25
CA TYR A 191 -2.17 46.20 31.40
C TYR A 191 -2.26 47.73 31.70
N LEU A 192 -2.52 48.54 30.69
CA LEU A 192 -2.65 50.00 30.84
C LEU A 192 -4.08 50.44 31.16
N GLY A 193 -5.05 49.55 31.13
CA GLY A 193 -6.47 49.80 31.43
C GLY A 193 -6.91 49.38 32.83
N GLU A 194 -5.99 48.84 33.64
CA GLU A 194 -6.15 48.64 35.09
C GLU A 194 -5.45 49.76 35.87
#